data_16adefcfcd6e9f6256309a3159831511
#
_entry.id   16adefcfcd6e9f6256309a3159831511
#
_cell.length_a   1.000
_cell.length_b   1.000
_cell.length_c   1.000
_cell.angle_alpha   90.00
_cell.angle_beta   90.00
_cell.angle_gamma   90.00
#
_symmetry.space_group_name_H-M   'P 1'
#
loop_
_entity.id
_entity.type
_entity.pdbx_description
1 polymer ?
#
loop_
_entity_poly.entity_id
_entity_poly.type
_entity_poly.pdbx_seq_one_letter_code
_entity_poly.pdbx_strand_id
1 'polypeptide(L)'
;MTIPAAGVVKMSDLRTEYMPAGSNQNVLLSSFYRGNASGFVRKNAANNAAVNRSAAIPESGIIKLSQFRGQSTGWDYTNAAVITDALMATPFGDDWAINWPKKYTNNGTIGGIRGVSWAFRIEGGAGKLEFVNNSEVQGGYGAPNSGGGYHAIHINSPVRVYITNNSAFRGGGGAGGVGGAGGQGGQGYYTATGTESPAYQLQYNEIFIGAGGDHGITKVWWAGSKIWDNYAPPYTAIGISGYTYYQGALVVDYGSSQHYYVYRQWQYNVVTTGGAGGGGGNGGRGQGYGYANTAGNPGAGGAAGGTNSGTGGTGGTGGSGGVWGSGGNTGNTGAIGGYGNYSGWGGPGYGGAVGGAAGYAIHAETAWTSVVNGTRQGTIGPVAATAG
;
A
#
# COMPACT_ATOMS: atom_id res chain seq x y z
N MET A 1 -11.53 41.62 21.51
CA MET A 1 -10.97 42.66 22.44
C MET A 1 -11.21 42.11 23.83
N THR A 2 -10.31 42.24 24.75
CA THR A 2 -10.51 41.75 26.12
C THR A 2 -10.75 42.94 27.03
N ILE A 3 -11.70 42.83 27.95
CA ILE A 3 -11.96 43.88 28.95
C ILE A 3 -10.70 44.10 29.82
N PRO A 4 -10.29 45.33 30.09
CA PRO A 4 -9.07 45.60 30.85
C PRO A 4 -8.96 44.78 32.15
N ALA A 5 -7.80 44.15 32.36
CA ALA A 5 -7.55 43.38 33.59
C ALA A 5 -7.38 44.24 34.85
N ALA A 6 -7.04 45.55 34.62
CA ALA A 6 -6.88 46.53 35.69
C ALA A 6 -7.52 47.88 35.30
N GLY A 7 -7.80 48.72 36.29
CA GLY A 7 -8.44 50.01 36.05
C GLY A 7 -9.95 49.99 36.11
N VAL A 8 -10.61 51.02 35.56
CA VAL A 8 -12.05 51.16 35.56
C VAL A 8 -12.68 50.37 34.38
N VAL A 9 -13.55 49.43 34.66
CA VAL A 9 -14.40 48.77 33.64
C VAL A 9 -15.65 49.63 33.42
N LYS A 10 -15.88 49.98 32.15
CA LYS A 10 -17.00 50.78 31.73
C LYS A 10 -18.07 49.91 31.06
N MET A 11 -19.33 50.36 31.07
CA MET A 11 -20.38 49.64 30.34
C MET A 11 -20.14 49.60 28.83
N SER A 12 -19.42 50.58 28.31
CA SER A 12 -18.97 50.58 26.91
C SER A 12 -18.05 49.41 26.58
N ASP A 13 -17.19 49.01 27.55
CA ASP A 13 -16.26 47.90 27.38
C ASP A 13 -17.03 46.56 27.29
N LEU A 14 -18.08 46.42 28.13
CA LEU A 14 -18.97 45.25 28.06
C LEU A 14 -19.71 45.17 26.75
N ARG A 15 -20.22 46.30 26.27
CA ARG A 15 -20.92 46.36 24.99
C ARG A 15 -20.00 45.99 23.84
N THR A 16 -18.80 46.53 23.81
CA THR A 16 -17.82 46.28 22.75
C THR A 16 -17.38 44.80 22.73
N GLU A 17 -17.26 44.17 23.88
CA GLU A 17 -16.79 42.77 23.98
C GLU A 17 -17.93 41.76 23.75
N TYR A 18 -19.11 41.98 24.33
CA TYR A 18 -20.17 40.97 24.40
C TYR A 18 -21.35 41.19 23.47
N MET A 19 -21.49 42.36 22.85
CA MET A 19 -22.62 42.68 22.00
C MET A 19 -22.23 42.74 20.52
N PRO A 20 -23.15 42.43 19.59
CA PRO A 20 -22.91 42.60 18.17
C PRO A 20 -22.51 44.06 17.82
N ALA A 21 -21.61 44.21 16.88
CA ALA A 21 -21.16 45.51 16.40
C ALA A 21 -22.36 46.37 15.94
N GLY A 22 -22.41 47.65 16.36
CA GLY A 22 -23.48 48.54 15.98
C GLY A 22 -24.74 48.47 16.84
N SER A 23 -24.77 47.60 17.86
CA SER A 23 -25.93 47.51 18.79
C SER A 23 -25.95 48.74 19.71
N ASN A 24 -27.02 49.55 19.57
CA ASN A 24 -27.27 50.76 20.39
C ASN A 24 -28.34 50.58 21.46
N GLN A 25 -28.70 49.34 21.79
CA GLN A 25 -29.74 49.06 22.74
C GLN A 25 -29.31 49.40 24.18
N ASN A 26 -30.25 49.95 24.97
CA ASN A 26 -30.11 50.05 26.43
C ASN A 26 -30.20 48.67 27.00
N VAL A 27 -29.12 48.16 27.58
CA VAL A 27 -29.07 46.86 28.23
C VAL A 27 -28.86 46.99 29.73
N LEU A 28 -29.56 46.16 30.46
CA LEU A 28 -29.39 46.02 31.88
C LEU A 28 -28.12 45.21 32.16
N LEU A 29 -27.43 45.48 33.26
CA LEU A 29 -26.27 44.71 33.68
C LEU A 29 -26.64 43.21 33.88
N SER A 30 -27.86 42.91 34.30
CA SER A 30 -28.42 41.58 34.40
C SER A 30 -28.45 40.80 33.08
N SER A 31 -28.46 41.47 31.94
CA SER A 31 -28.38 40.84 30.62
C SER A 31 -27.05 40.17 30.36
N PHE A 32 -26.02 40.46 31.18
CA PHE A 32 -24.69 39.88 31.06
C PHE A 32 -24.45 38.72 32.04
N TYR A 33 -25.51 38.18 32.69
CA TYR A 33 -25.33 36.92 33.41
C TYR A 33 -24.86 35.80 32.48
N ARG A 34 -23.89 35.02 32.97
CA ARG A 34 -23.39 33.89 32.20
C ARG A 34 -24.48 32.81 32.02
N GLY A 35 -24.76 32.47 30.78
CA GLY A 35 -25.83 31.52 30.46
C GLY A 35 -27.26 32.10 30.47
N ASN A 36 -27.44 33.42 30.56
CA ASN A 36 -28.74 34.05 30.45
C ASN A 36 -29.30 33.85 29.02
N ALA A 37 -30.60 33.72 28.89
CA ALA A 37 -31.33 33.60 27.64
C ALA A 37 -31.15 34.80 26.68
N SER A 38 -30.79 36.01 27.20
CA SER A 38 -30.39 37.16 26.37
C SER A 38 -29.12 36.95 25.57
N GLY A 39 -28.32 35.94 25.89
CA GLY A 39 -27.23 35.43 25.06
C GLY A 39 -25.92 36.24 25.00
N PHE A 40 -25.77 37.31 25.81
CA PHE A 40 -24.55 38.13 25.77
C PHE A 40 -23.33 37.44 26.39
N VAL A 41 -23.49 36.67 27.44
CA VAL A 41 -22.45 35.87 28.06
C VAL A 41 -22.87 34.41 28.13
N ARG A 42 -22.32 33.59 27.27
CA ARG A 42 -22.73 32.18 27.19
C ARG A 42 -22.08 31.30 28.24
N LYS A 43 -22.78 30.25 28.60
CA LYS A 43 -22.28 29.14 29.39
C LYS A 43 -21.80 28.04 28.45
N ASN A 44 -20.68 27.45 28.79
CA ASN A 44 -20.14 26.29 28.07
C ASN A 44 -21.15 25.13 28.07
N ALA A 45 -21.30 24.44 26.94
CA ALA A 45 -22.14 23.24 26.87
C ALA A 45 -21.63 22.13 27.82
N ALA A 46 -22.58 21.39 28.40
CA ALA A 46 -22.32 20.50 29.56
C ALA A 46 -21.25 19.38 29.30
N ASN A 47 -20.90 19.09 28.06
CA ASN A 47 -20.04 17.97 27.69
C ASN A 47 -18.70 18.37 27.09
N ASN A 48 -18.36 19.65 27.03
CA ASN A 48 -17.08 20.01 26.45
C ASN A 48 -16.08 20.45 27.54
N ALA A 49 -14.82 20.10 27.35
CA ALA A 49 -13.72 20.41 28.27
C ALA A 49 -13.21 21.85 28.10
N ALA A 50 -13.83 22.65 27.21
CA ALA A 50 -13.42 24.03 27.00
C ALA A 50 -13.88 24.92 28.16
N VAL A 51 -13.03 25.86 28.55
CA VAL A 51 -13.27 26.78 29.64
C VAL A 51 -13.75 28.09 29.07
N ASN A 52 -14.91 28.56 29.57
CA ASN A 52 -15.44 29.87 29.23
C ASN A 52 -14.50 30.96 29.78
N ARG A 53 -14.01 31.82 28.90
CA ARG A 53 -13.17 32.97 29.26
C ARG A 53 -13.90 34.01 30.10
N SER A 54 -15.21 33.88 30.20
CA SER A 54 -16.05 34.73 31.09
C SER A 54 -16.47 34.01 32.38
N ALA A 55 -15.74 32.99 32.79
CA ALA A 55 -16.09 32.14 33.95
C ALA A 55 -16.25 32.90 35.27
N ALA A 56 -15.60 34.05 35.46
CA ALA A 56 -15.75 34.89 36.62
C ALA A 56 -17.07 35.68 36.69
N ILE A 57 -17.83 35.72 35.61
CA ILE A 57 -19.15 36.38 35.52
C ILE A 57 -20.19 35.42 36.13
N PRO A 58 -20.97 35.83 37.12
CA PRO A 58 -21.95 34.98 37.78
C PRO A 58 -23.11 34.60 36.85
N GLU A 59 -23.74 33.46 37.11
CA GLU A 59 -24.95 33.01 36.40
C GLU A 59 -26.21 33.65 37.00
N SER A 60 -26.15 34.12 38.23
CA SER A 60 -27.27 34.78 38.93
C SER A 60 -26.72 35.58 40.12
N GLY A 61 -27.59 36.29 40.79
CA GLY A 61 -27.28 37.04 42.02
C GLY A 61 -26.74 38.44 41.76
N ILE A 62 -25.82 38.93 42.54
CA ILE A 62 -25.25 40.28 42.38
C ILE A 62 -24.15 40.25 41.32
N ILE A 63 -24.32 40.99 40.25
CA ILE A 63 -23.30 41.18 39.21
C ILE A 63 -22.59 42.52 39.39
N LYS A 64 -21.27 42.50 39.40
CA LYS A 64 -20.44 43.70 39.57
C LYS A 64 -19.59 43.92 38.33
N LEU A 65 -19.36 45.16 37.91
CA LEU A 65 -18.48 45.51 36.81
C LEU A 65 -17.04 44.94 37.00
N SER A 66 -16.59 44.89 38.22
CA SER A 66 -15.27 44.30 38.56
C SER A 66 -15.10 42.82 38.15
N GLN A 67 -16.21 42.07 38.06
CA GLN A 67 -16.19 40.67 37.67
C GLN A 67 -15.88 40.46 36.18
N PHE A 68 -16.03 41.53 35.38
CA PHE A 68 -15.69 41.51 33.98
C PHE A 68 -14.21 41.82 33.72
N ARG A 69 -13.42 42.20 34.73
CA ARG A 69 -11.99 42.51 34.53
C ARG A 69 -11.25 41.30 33.96
N GLY A 70 -10.55 41.52 32.86
CA GLY A 70 -9.79 40.46 32.15
C GLY A 70 -10.66 39.40 31.48
N GLN A 71 -11.99 39.53 31.58
CA GLN A 71 -12.88 38.60 30.90
C GLN A 71 -13.02 38.94 29.42
N SER A 72 -13.30 37.95 28.61
CA SER A 72 -13.56 38.10 27.18
C SER A 72 -14.54 37.05 26.69
N THR A 73 -15.18 37.33 25.56
CA THR A 73 -15.92 36.29 24.85
C THR A 73 -14.98 35.20 24.34
N GLY A 74 -15.45 33.96 24.34
CA GLY A 74 -14.72 32.84 23.76
C GLY A 74 -14.41 31.70 24.75
N TRP A 75 -13.68 30.74 24.22
CA TRP A 75 -13.42 29.47 24.89
C TRP A 75 -11.96 29.07 24.78
N ASP A 76 -11.41 28.56 25.86
CA ASP A 76 -10.08 27.95 25.89
C ASP A 76 -10.21 26.45 26.17
N TYR A 77 -9.46 25.67 25.42
CA TYR A 77 -9.28 24.24 25.63
C TYR A 77 -7.79 23.90 25.69
N THR A 78 -7.39 23.04 26.62
CA THR A 78 -6.03 22.52 26.69
C THR A 78 -6.07 21.00 26.63
N ASN A 79 -5.42 20.42 25.64
CA ASN A 79 -5.14 18.99 25.58
C ASN A 79 -3.80 18.72 26.26
N ALA A 80 -3.81 17.91 27.31
CA ALA A 80 -2.59 17.42 27.98
C ALA A 80 -2.40 15.91 27.80
N ALA A 81 -3.36 15.23 27.18
CA ALA A 81 -3.35 13.80 26.97
C ALA A 81 -2.83 13.40 25.58
N VAL A 82 -2.45 12.14 25.44
CA VAL A 82 -2.27 11.51 24.14
C VAL A 82 -3.64 11.17 23.57
N ILE A 83 -3.96 11.72 22.41
CA ILE A 83 -5.23 11.48 21.70
C ILE A 83 -4.98 11.11 20.25
N THR A 84 -5.94 10.43 19.64
CA THR A 84 -5.87 10.02 18.25
C THR A 84 -7.09 10.47 17.47
N ASP A 85 -6.94 10.73 16.16
CA ASP A 85 -8.03 11.16 15.27
C ASP A 85 -8.86 12.32 15.85
N ALA A 86 -8.17 13.37 16.24
CA ALA A 86 -8.78 14.49 16.93
C ALA A 86 -9.56 15.39 15.98
N LEU A 87 -10.81 15.70 16.33
CA LEU A 87 -11.64 16.69 15.64
C LEU A 87 -11.75 17.94 16.51
N MET A 88 -11.47 19.10 15.91
CA MET A 88 -11.48 20.39 16.63
C MET A 88 -12.86 20.74 17.21
N ALA A 89 -13.94 20.33 16.60
CA ALA A 89 -15.28 20.55 17.10
C ALA A 89 -15.56 19.86 18.45
N THR A 90 -14.89 18.72 18.73
CA THR A 90 -15.18 17.91 19.93
C THR A 90 -15.05 18.68 21.25
N PRO A 91 -13.95 19.42 21.52
CA PRO A 91 -13.81 20.16 22.79
C PRO A 91 -14.74 21.37 22.91
N PHE A 92 -15.23 21.91 21.81
CA PHE A 92 -16.07 23.11 21.83
C PHE A 92 -17.57 22.80 21.70
N GLY A 93 -17.95 21.59 21.25
CA GLY A 93 -19.34 21.18 21.09
C GLY A 93 -20.12 22.15 20.21
N ASP A 94 -21.34 22.51 20.61
CA ASP A 94 -22.21 23.43 19.89
C ASP A 94 -21.62 24.83 19.71
N ASP A 95 -20.72 25.25 20.60
CA ASP A 95 -20.02 26.53 20.49
C ASP A 95 -19.00 26.59 19.36
N TRP A 96 -18.67 25.42 18.76
CA TRP A 96 -17.84 25.40 17.57
C TRP A 96 -18.43 26.19 16.37
N ALA A 97 -19.73 26.12 16.22
CA ALA A 97 -20.45 26.82 15.15
C ALA A 97 -20.68 28.33 15.42
N ILE A 98 -20.34 28.82 16.61
CA ILE A 98 -20.58 30.21 16.98
C ILE A 98 -19.39 31.10 16.60
N ASN A 99 -19.67 32.32 16.10
CA ASN A 99 -18.67 33.28 15.67
C ASN A 99 -17.93 33.95 16.86
N TRP A 100 -17.33 33.15 17.74
CA TRP A 100 -16.54 33.62 18.85
C TRP A 100 -15.09 33.14 18.78
N PRO A 101 -14.16 33.87 19.44
CA PRO A 101 -12.77 33.43 19.51
C PRO A 101 -12.65 32.13 20.32
N LYS A 102 -11.90 31.21 19.78
CA LYS A 102 -11.58 29.93 20.38
C LYS A 102 -10.06 29.76 20.44
N LYS A 103 -9.56 29.16 21.53
CA LYS A 103 -8.17 28.80 21.64
C LYS A 103 -8.03 27.34 21.99
N TYR A 104 -7.22 26.63 21.23
CA TYR A 104 -6.85 25.24 21.49
C TYR A 104 -5.34 25.18 21.73
N THR A 105 -4.96 24.76 22.94
CA THR A 105 -3.56 24.55 23.31
C THR A 105 -3.30 23.04 23.39
N ASN A 106 -2.38 22.56 22.56
CA ASN A 106 -1.95 21.16 22.58
C ASN A 106 -0.65 21.01 23.37
N ASN A 107 -0.71 20.38 24.53
CA ASN A 107 0.42 19.99 25.37
C ASN A 107 0.64 18.47 25.38
N GLY A 108 -0.24 17.69 24.73
CA GLY A 108 -0.13 16.25 24.56
C GLY A 108 0.12 15.85 23.12
N THR A 109 0.46 14.60 22.88
CA THR A 109 0.64 14.10 21.51
C THR A 109 -0.71 13.83 20.83
N ILE A 110 -0.86 14.32 19.59
CA ILE A 110 -2.01 13.98 18.73
C ILE A 110 -1.53 13.07 17.61
N GLY A 111 -2.08 11.85 17.54
CA GLY A 111 -1.69 10.82 16.57
C GLY A 111 -2.76 10.50 15.55
N GLY A 112 -2.38 10.21 14.32
CA GLY A 112 -3.26 9.65 13.30
C GLY A 112 -3.46 8.15 13.48
N ILE A 113 -4.65 7.65 13.22
CA ILE A 113 -4.94 6.21 13.26
C ILE A 113 -4.33 5.54 12.01
N ARG A 114 -3.80 4.33 12.21
CA ARG A 114 -3.21 3.47 11.19
C ARG A 114 -4.07 3.37 9.94
N GLY A 115 -3.51 3.78 8.81
CA GLY A 115 -4.09 3.54 7.48
C GLY A 115 -5.50 4.11 7.25
N VAL A 116 -5.99 5.00 8.14
CA VAL A 116 -7.40 5.42 8.14
C VAL A 116 -7.57 6.93 8.23
N SER A 117 -6.77 7.66 9.04
CA SER A 117 -7.11 9.06 9.32
C SER A 117 -5.93 9.99 9.51
N TRP A 118 -6.21 11.27 9.33
CA TRP A 118 -5.38 12.38 9.74
C TRP A 118 -5.28 12.42 11.27
N ALA A 119 -4.21 13.02 11.81
CA ALA A 119 -4.09 13.12 13.27
C ALA A 119 -5.05 14.16 13.83
N PHE A 120 -5.18 15.31 13.18
CA PHE A 120 -5.97 16.43 13.68
C PHE A 120 -6.73 17.13 12.56
N ARG A 121 -8.03 17.27 12.75
CA ARG A 121 -8.94 17.85 11.77
C ARG A 121 -9.58 19.14 12.28
N ILE A 122 -9.52 20.19 11.47
CA ILE A 122 -10.18 21.47 11.68
C ILE A 122 -11.21 21.62 10.57
N GLU A 123 -12.43 21.25 10.85
CA GLU A 123 -13.54 21.18 9.88
C GLU A 123 -14.74 21.98 10.36
N GLY A 124 -15.42 22.67 9.44
CA GLY A 124 -16.60 23.49 9.79
C GLY A 124 -16.29 24.61 10.78
N GLY A 125 -17.27 24.98 11.61
CA GLY A 125 -17.13 25.99 12.65
C GLY A 125 -17.34 27.44 12.17
N ALA A 126 -17.18 28.39 13.08
CA ALA A 126 -17.26 29.83 12.79
C ALA A 126 -16.32 30.63 13.70
N GLY A 127 -16.05 31.87 13.30
CA GLY A 127 -15.23 32.83 14.06
C GLY A 127 -13.73 32.67 13.87
N LYS A 128 -12.97 32.74 14.97
CA LYS A 128 -11.51 32.66 14.98
C LYS A 128 -11.06 31.48 15.83
N LEU A 129 -10.11 30.69 15.34
CA LEU A 129 -9.40 29.68 16.11
C LEU A 129 -7.93 30.07 16.22
N GLU A 130 -7.41 30.08 17.44
CA GLU A 130 -6.00 30.11 17.77
C GLU A 130 -5.58 28.70 18.20
N PHE A 131 -4.78 28.03 17.39
CA PHE A 131 -4.20 26.73 17.69
C PHE A 131 -2.74 26.88 18.08
N VAL A 132 -2.42 26.58 19.36
CA VAL A 132 -1.06 26.59 19.89
C VAL A 132 -0.61 25.16 20.11
N ASN A 133 0.41 24.74 19.36
CA ASN A 133 1.00 23.40 19.51
C ASN A 133 2.30 23.46 20.29
N ASN A 134 2.31 22.90 21.49
CA ASN A 134 3.49 22.76 22.37
C ASN A 134 4.00 21.31 22.42
N SER A 135 3.38 20.38 21.68
CA SER A 135 3.76 18.98 21.62
C SER A 135 3.73 18.50 20.18
N GLU A 136 3.64 17.20 19.95
CA GLU A 136 3.70 16.63 18.60
C GLU A 136 2.32 16.35 18.02
N VAL A 137 2.16 16.63 16.73
CA VAL A 137 1.02 16.16 15.91
C VAL A 137 1.58 15.28 14.81
N GLN A 138 1.22 14.00 14.80
CA GLN A 138 1.84 12.97 13.99
C GLN A 138 0.79 12.27 13.11
N GLY A 139 0.90 12.36 11.79
CA GLY A 139 0.04 11.68 10.83
C GLY A 139 0.15 10.16 10.91
N GLY A 140 -0.86 9.45 10.43
CA GLY A 140 -0.85 8.00 10.27
C GLY A 140 0.08 7.56 9.13
N TYR A 141 0.59 6.35 9.18
CA TYR A 141 1.47 5.80 8.13
C TYR A 141 0.71 5.26 6.92
N GLY A 142 1.37 5.22 5.77
CA GLY A 142 0.89 4.51 4.58
C GLY A 142 0.92 2.99 4.78
N ALA A 143 -0.20 2.34 4.52
CA ALA A 143 -0.29 0.88 4.56
C ALA A 143 0.64 0.23 3.51
N PRO A 144 1.23 -0.95 3.77
CA PRO A 144 2.08 -1.64 2.80
C PRO A 144 1.49 -1.70 1.39
N ASN A 145 2.35 -1.80 0.38
CA ASN A 145 1.98 -1.87 -1.04
C ASN A 145 1.43 -0.55 -1.60
N SER A 146 2.22 0.49 -1.53
CA SER A 146 1.98 1.82 -2.13
C SER A 146 0.92 2.70 -1.46
N GLY A 147 0.48 2.41 -0.24
CA GLY A 147 -0.39 3.28 0.54
C GLY A 147 0.25 4.64 0.85
N GLY A 148 -0.48 5.74 0.64
CA GLY A 148 -0.02 7.09 1.02
C GLY A 148 0.01 7.29 2.53
N GLY A 149 0.94 8.11 3.03
CA GLY A 149 0.94 8.60 4.41
C GLY A 149 -0.19 9.59 4.65
N TYR A 150 -0.66 9.69 5.89
CA TYR A 150 -1.72 10.61 6.28
C TYR A 150 -1.18 11.92 6.84
N HIS A 151 -1.96 12.99 6.72
CA HIS A 151 -1.53 14.33 7.15
C HIS A 151 -1.51 14.42 8.69
N ALA A 152 -0.62 15.27 9.23
CA ALA A 152 -0.67 15.61 10.65
C ALA A 152 -1.88 16.52 10.92
N ILE A 153 -2.07 17.58 10.14
CA ILE A 153 -3.21 18.50 10.27
C ILE A 153 -3.95 18.57 8.94
N HIS A 154 -5.27 18.54 9.01
CA HIS A 154 -6.17 18.84 7.91
C HIS A 154 -7.02 20.05 8.25
N ILE A 155 -7.05 21.07 7.37
CA ILE A 155 -7.83 22.29 7.52
C ILE A 155 -8.82 22.42 6.36
N ASN A 156 -10.09 22.23 6.66
CA ASN A 156 -11.22 22.48 5.75
C ASN A 156 -12.33 23.20 6.53
N SER A 157 -12.12 24.48 6.80
CA SER A 157 -12.96 25.24 7.72
C SER A 157 -13.10 26.69 7.26
N PRO A 158 -14.28 27.30 7.37
CA PRO A 158 -14.49 28.74 7.19
C PRO A 158 -13.96 29.58 8.35
N VAL A 159 -13.54 28.94 9.46
CA VAL A 159 -12.93 29.58 10.62
C VAL A 159 -11.60 30.25 10.23
N ARG A 160 -11.34 31.44 10.73
CA ARG A 160 -10.01 32.07 10.63
C ARG A 160 -9.03 31.32 11.54
N VAL A 161 -8.23 30.44 10.96
CA VAL A 161 -7.27 29.59 11.71
C VAL A 161 -5.93 30.28 11.83
N TYR A 162 -5.47 30.43 13.08
CA TYR A 162 -4.13 30.94 13.41
C TYR A 162 -3.35 29.81 14.12
N ILE A 163 -2.24 29.39 13.56
CA ILE A 163 -1.44 28.30 14.12
C ILE A 163 -0.13 28.84 14.66
N THR A 164 0.14 28.57 15.92
CA THR A 164 1.48 28.73 16.53
C THR A 164 2.02 27.33 16.81
N ASN A 165 3.11 26.96 16.12
CA ASN A 165 3.78 25.69 16.36
C ASN A 165 5.09 25.85 17.09
N ASN A 166 5.15 25.44 18.34
CA ASN A 166 6.34 25.46 19.19
C ASN A 166 7.07 24.11 19.26
N SER A 167 6.51 23.04 18.64
CA SER A 167 7.08 21.70 18.64
C SER A 167 7.10 21.08 17.24
N ALA A 168 6.36 20.01 16.96
CA ALA A 168 6.47 19.34 15.67
C ALA A 168 5.12 19.00 15.04
N PHE A 169 5.02 19.24 13.72
CA PHE A 169 4.01 18.64 12.84
C PHE A 169 4.69 17.65 11.89
N ARG A 170 4.27 16.39 11.93
CA ARG A 170 4.88 15.31 11.15
C ARG A 170 3.84 14.61 10.29
N GLY A 171 3.89 14.84 8.99
CA GLY A 171 3.12 14.02 8.03
C GLY A 171 3.61 12.57 8.02
N GLY A 172 2.72 11.61 7.90
CA GLY A 172 3.07 10.20 7.82
C GLY A 172 3.89 9.87 6.58
N GLY A 173 4.79 8.90 6.66
CA GLY A 173 5.53 8.37 5.52
C GLY A 173 4.65 7.49 4.62
N GLY A 174 4.88 7.57 3.31
CA GLY A 174 4.26 6.65 2.35
C GLY A 174 4.84 5.23 2.44
N ALA A 175 4.07 4.24 2.09
CA ALA A 175 4.55 2.86 2.01
C ALA A 175 5.42 2.62 0.79
N GLY A 176 6.31 1.62 0.86
CA GLY A 176 7.05 1.15 -0.30
C GLY A 176 6.17 0.48 -1.35
N GLY A 177 6.58 0.53 -2.59
CA GLY A 177 5.94 -0.16 -3.70
C GLY A 177 6.22 -1.66 -3.70
N VAL A 178 5.35 -2.43 -4.30
CA VAL A 178 5.53 -3.88 -4.52
C VAL A 178 6.68 -4.11 -5.50
N GLY A 179 7.51 -5.12 -5.27
CA GLY A 179 8.51 -5.56 -6.23
C GLY A 179 7.89 -6.11 -7.52
N GLY A 180 8.61 -6.03 -8.63
CA GLY A 180 8.19 -6.60 -9.90
C GLY A 180 8.24 -8.12 -9.91
N ALA A 181 7.38 -8.77 -10.68
CA ALA A 181 7.46 -10.21 -10.88
C ALA A 181 8.69 -10.60 -11.71
N GLY A 182 9.24 -11.77 -11.46
CA GLY A 182 10.29 -12.36 -12.30
C GLY A 182 9.79 -12.74 -13.69
N GLY A 183 10.70 -12.79 -14.65
CA GLY A 183 10.41 -13.24 -16.01
C GLY A 183 10.21 -14.75 -16.11
N GLN A 184 9.45 -15.21 -17.09
CA GLN A 184 9.30 -16.63 -17.40
C GLN A 184 10.59 -17.21 -17.94
N GLY A 185 10.93 -18.47 -17.62
CA GLY A 185 12.05 -19.19 -18.22
C GLY A 185 11.85 -19.49 -19.71
N GLY A 186 12.95 -19.62 -20.43
CA GLY A 186 12.96 -20.00 -21.85
C GLY A 186 12.48 -21.45 -22.06
N GLN A 187 11.88 -21.73 -23.21
CA GLN A 187 11.43 -23.07 -23.58
C GLN A 187 12.61 -24.02 -23.80
N GLY A 188 12.43 -25.26 -23.41
CA GLY A 188 13.37 -26.33 -23.70
C GLY A 188 12.85 -27.36 -24.69
N TYR A 189 13.70 -28.20 -25.18
CA TYR A 189 13.28 -29.42 -25.84
C TYR A 189 14.19 -30.58 -25.48
N TYR A 190 13.69 -31.78 -25.56
CA TYR A 190 14.46 -33.01 -25.53
C TYR A 190 13.94 -33.99 -26.55
N THR A 191 14.79 -34.89 -26.98
CA THR A 191 14.41 -35.96 -27.86
C THR A 191 13.85 -37.12 -27.02
N ALA A 192 12.60 -37.45 -27.25
CA ALA A 192 11.95 -38.63 -26.67
C ALA A 192 11.95 -39.77 -27.69
N THR A 193 11.98 -41.00 -27.18
CA THR A 193 11.83 -42.19 -27.99
C THR A 193 10.41 -42.72 -27.86
N GLY A 194 9.68 -42.73 -28.97
CA GLY A 194 8.43 -43.44 -29.08
C GLY A 194 8.69 -44.91 -29.47
N THR A 195 7.94 -45.81 -28.81
CA THR A 195 7.98 -47.23 -29.16
C THR A 195 6.57 -47.70 -29.45
N GLU A 196 6.37 -48.29 -30.61
CA GLU A 196 5.09 -48.93 -30.96
C GLU A 196 5.19 -50.40 -30.68
N SER A 197 4.30 -50.90 -29.85
CA SER A 197 4.28 -52.29 -29.42
C SER A 197 3.80 -53.19 -30.56
N PRO A 198 4.43 -54.34 -30.81
CA PRO A 198 4.02 -55.29 -31.84
C PRO A 198 2.66 -55.93 -31.56
N ALA A 199 2.10 -55.74 -30.35
CA ALA A 199 0.76 -56.26 -29.99
C ALA A 199 -0.37 -55.69 -30.87
N TYR A 200 -0.16 -54.57 -31.52
CA TYR A 200 -1.19 -53.92 -32.36
C TYR A 200 -1.03 -54.12 -33.87
N GLN A 201 0.10 -54.66 -34.30
CA GLN A 201 0.32 -54.91 -35.73
C GLN A 201 1.16 -56.17 -35.88
N LEU A 202 0.53 -57.26 -36.25
CA LEU A 202 1.18 -58.54 -36.58
C LEU A 202 2.13 -58.33 -37.74
N GLN A 203 3.40 -58.30 -37.46
CA GLN A 203 4.45 -58.17 -38.44
C GLN A 203 5.40 -59.34 -38.33
N TYR A 204 5.63 -59.96 -39.44
CA TYR A 204 6.50 -61.11 -39.53
C TYR A 204 7.84 -60.69 -39.97
N ASN A 205 8.83 -61.26 -39.34
CA ASN A 205 10.21 -61.13 -39.62
C ASN A 205 10.70 -62.52 -40.08
N GLU A 206 11.02 -62.68 -41.32
CA GLU A 206 11.66 -63.92 -41.78
C GLU A 206 13.14 -63.85 -41.40
N ILE A 207 13.58 -64.77 -40.55
CA ILE A 207 14.98 -64.91 -40.20
C ILE A 207 15.47 -66.15 -40.96
N PHE A 208 16.45 -65.92 -41.78
CA PHE A 208 17.14 -67.03 -42.43
C PHE A 208 18.20 -67.62 -41.47
N ILE A 209 18.14 -68.90 -41.22
CA ILE A 209 19.18 -69.64 -40.51
C ILE A 209 20.14 -70.13 -41.57
N GLY A 210 21.30 -69.47 -41.70
CA GLY A 210 22.36 -69.93 -42.60
C GLY A 210 22.99 -71.22 -42.06
N ALA A 211 23.75 -71.91 -42.91
CA ALA A 211 24.42 -73.20 -42.57
C ALA A 211 25.44 -73.10 -41.43
N GLY A 212 25.68 -71.94 -40.85
CA GLY A 212 26.57 -71.66 -39.73
C GLY A 212 25.82 -71.28 -38.40
N GLY A 213 24.50 -71.35 -38.38
CA GLY A 213 23.73 -70.95 -37.18
C GLY A 213 23.53 -69.47 -36.99
N ASP A 214 23.96 -68.63 -37.90
CA ASP A 214 23.79 -67.21 -37.86
C ASP A 214 22.32 -66.81 -38.18
N HIS A 215 21.67 -66.16 -37.26
CA HIS A 215 20.30 -65.69 -37.38
C HIS A 215 20.34 -64.19 -37.81
N GLY A 216 19.67 -63.90 -38.88
CA GLY A 216 19.52 -62.49 -39.36
C GLY A 216 18.09 -62.17 -39.74
N ILE A 217 17.69 -60.97 -39.60
CA ILE A 217 16.41 -60.44 -40.08
C ILE A 217 16.58 -60.26 -41.59
N THR A 218 15.79 -61.05 -42.37
CA THR A 218 15.83 -60.97 -43.82
C THR A 218 14.70 -60.16 -44.44
N LYS A 219 13.55 -60.16 -43.79
CA LYS A 219 12.39 -59.40 -44.27
C LYS A 219 11.63 -58.82 -43.10
N VAL A 220 11.17 -57.58 -43.22
CA VAL A 220 10.31 -56.93 -42.26
C VAL A 220 9.00 -56.49 -42.95
N TRP A 221 7.89 -56.90 -42.35
CA TRP A 221 6.58 -56.51 -42.78
C TRP A 221 5.96 -55.61 -41.72
N TRP A 222 5.34 -54.52 -42.17
CA TRP A 222 4.63 -53.59 -41.28
C TRP A 222 3.24 -53.29 -41.86
N ALA A 223 2.20 -53.45 -41.10
CA ALA A 223 0.83 -53.28 -41.55
C ALA A 223 0.50 -54.02 -42.84
N GLY A 224 0.97 -55.27 -42.96
CA GLY A 224 0.74 -56.09 -44.14
C GLY A 224 1.58 -55.75 -45.37
N SER A 225 2.39 -54.72 -45.31
CA SER A 225 3.30 -54.32 -46.41
C SER A 225 4.73 -54.68 -46.06
N LYS A 226 5.47 -55.29 -47.02
CA LYS A 226 6.91 -55.51 -46.87
C LYS A 226 7.64 -54.18 -46.95
N ILE A 227 8.29 -53.80 -45.86
CA ILE A 227 8.98 -52.52 -45.74
C ILE A 227 10.50 -52.64 -45.85
N TRP A 228 11.03 -53.86 -45.73
CA TRP A 228 12.43 -54.14 -45.86
C TRP A 228 12.66 -55.60 -46.31
N ASP A 229 13.68 -55.79 -47.14
CA ASP A 229 14.04 -57.08 -47.69
C ASP A 229 15.58 -57.06 -47.97
N ASN A 230 16.33 -57.86 -47.20
CA ASN A 230 17.77 -58.00 -47.37
C ASN A 230 18.20 -59.41 -46.95
N TYR A 231 18.91 -60.08 -47.84
CA TYR A 231 19.39 -61.44 -47.60
C TYR A 231 20.77 -61.54 -47.00
N ALA A 232 21.31 -60.45 -46.44
CA ALA A 232 22.61 -60.45 -45.77
C ALA A 232 22.45 -60.44 -44.27
N PRO A 233 22.88 -61.46 -43.48
CA PRO A 233 22.91 -61.43 -42.02
C PRO A 233 24.15 -60.74 -41.49
N PRO A 234 24.22 -60.35 -40.19
CA PRO A 234 23.22 -60.40 -39.15
C PRO A 234 22.68 -59.01 -38.81
N TYR A 235 21.35 -58.77 -38.79
CA TYR A 235 20.81 -57.50 -38.45
C TYR A 235 19.89 -57.60 -37.23
N THR A 236 20.29 -56.99 -36.14
CA THR A 236 19.48 -56.88 -34.92
C THR A 236 18.60 -55.63 -34.91
N ALA A 237 18.92 -54.64 -35.77
CA ALA A 237 18.12 -53.41 -35.90
C ALA A 237 18.15 -52.92 -37.34
N ILE A 238 17.02 -52.46 -37.85
CA ILE A 238 16.87 -51.98 -39.22
C ILE A 238 16.43 -50.51 -39.17
N GLY A 239 17.21 -49.64 -39.80
CA GLY A 239 16.88 -48.23 -39.95
C GLY A 239 16.15 -48.02 -41.27
N ILE A 240 14.91 -47.60 -41.22
CA ILE A 240 14.11 -47.10 -42.36
C ILE A 240 13.77 -45.65 -42.05
N SER A 241 13.79 -44.79 -43.02
CA SER A 241 13.62 -43.35 -42.84
C SER A 241 12.69 -42.95 -41.70
N GLY A 242 13.24 -42.35 -40.65
CA GLY A 242 12.56 -41.89 -39.46
C GLY A 242 12.23 -42.94 -38.38
N TYR A 243 12.53 -44.22 -38.61
CA TYR A 243 12.25 -45.29 -37.66
C TYR A 243 13.39 -46.32 -37.60
N THR A 244 13.56 -46.91 -36.40
CA THR A 244 14.40 -48.07 -36.23
C THR A 244 13.53 -49.26 -35.78
N TYR A 245 13.70 -50.38 -36.43
CA TYR A 245 12.94 -51.60 -36.18
C TYR A 245 13.76 -52.60 -35.40
N TYR A 246 13.16 -53.24 -34.43
CA TYR A 246 13.78 -54.23 -33.55
C TYR A 246 13.01 -55.52 -33.54
N GLN A 247 13.72 -56.65 -33.39
CA GLN A 247 13.13 -57.95 -33.18
C GLN A 247 12.52 -58.07 -31.79
N GLY A 248 11.33 -58.55 -31.74
CA GLY A 248 10.60 -58.89 -30.49
C GLY A 248 10.54 -60.40 -30.25
N ALA A 249 9.44 -60.86 -29.67
CA ALA A 249 9.23 -62.27 -29.33
C ALA A 249 9.03 -63.14 -30.60
N LEU A 250 9.52 -64.37 -30.53
CA LEU A 250 9.25 -65.39 -31.57
C LEU A 250 7.78 -65.68 -31.63
N VAL A 251 7.19 -65.68 -32.85
CA VAL A 251 5.80 -65.97 -33.09
C VAL A 251 5.59 -67.39 -33.61
N VAL A 252 6.39 -67.76 -34.60
CA VAL A 252 6.33 -69.08 -35.23
C VAL A 252 7.74 -69.52 -35.61
N ASP A 253 8.00 -70.81 -35.45
CA ASP A 253 9.26 -71.45 -35.85
C ASP A 253 8.96 -72.52 -36.91
N TYR A 254 9.46 -72.32 -38.10
CA TYR A 254 9.38 -73.28 -39.19
C TYR A 254 10.70 -74.00 -39.48
N GLY A 255 11.59 -74.04 -38.51
CA GLY A 255 12.89 -74.66 -38.63
C GLY A 255 13.89 -73.82 -39.45
N SER A 256 13.69 -73.68 -40.71
CA SER A 256 14.54 -72.84 -41.58
C SER A 256 14.09 -71.37 -41.71
N SER A 257 12.92 -71.08 -41.11
CA SER A 257 12.36 -69.72 -41.15
C SER A 257 11.64 -69.43 -39.84
N GLN A 258 12.05 -68.44 -39.16
CA GLN A 258 11.48 -68.01 -37.89
C GLN A 258 10.77 -66.66 -38.06
N HIS A 259 9.58 -66.58 -37.49
CA HIS A 259 8.81 -65.34 -37.56
C HIS A 259 8.76 -64.70 -36.17
N TYR A 260 9.13 -63.46 -36.07
CA TYR A 260 9.19 -62.67 -34.84
C TYR A 260 8.24 -61.53 -34.92
N TYR A 261 7.73 -61.09 -33.77
CA TYR A 261 7.18 -59.74 -33.69
C TYR A 261 8.28 -58.72 -33.94
N VAL A 262 7.93 -57.62 -34.61
CA VAL A 262 8.83 -56.50 -34.87
C VAL A 262 8.20 -55.31 -34.18
N TYR A 263 8.97 -54.57 -33.50
CA TYR A 263 8.53 -53.28 -32.99
C TYR A 263 9.40 -52.15 -33.56
N ARG A 264 8.85 -50.95 -33.67
CA ARG A 264 9.55 -49.81 -34.17
C ARG A 264 9.71 -48.74 -33.12
N GLN A 265 10.81 -48.06 -33.21
CA GLN A 265 11.08 -46.87 -32.41
C GLN A 265 11.34 -45.69 -33.32
N TRP A 266 10.94 -44.55 -32.86
CA TRP A 266 11.24 -43.29 -33.52
C TRP A 266 11.61 -42.24 -32.48
N GLN A 267 12.36 -41.25 -32.93
CA GLN A 267 12.70 -40.11 -32.09
C GLN A 267 11.84 -38.93 -32.51
N TYR A 268 11.35 -38.20 -31.51
CA TYR A 268 10.61 -36.97 -31.73
C TYR A 268 11.00 -35.93 -30.68
N ASN A 269 10.91 -34.65 -31.05
CA ASN A 269 11.22 -33.57 -30.17
C ASN A 269 9.99 -33.21 -29.32
N VAL A 270 10.17 -33.17 -28.01
CA VAL A 270 9.17 -32.69 -27.04
C VAL A 270 9.59 -31.30 -26.59
N VAL A 271 8.73 -30.30 -26.86
CA VAL A 271 8.93 -28.96 -26.35
C VAL A 271 8.42 -28.86 -24.92
N THR A 272 9.25 -28.32 -24.05
CA THR A 272 8.92 -28.10 -22.64
C THR A 272 8.76 -26.63 -22.32
N THR A 273 7.84 -26.30 -21.42
CA THR A 273 7.64 -24.93 -20.98
C THR A 273 8.68 -24.49 -19.98
N GLY A 274 9.10 -23.22 -20.09
CA GLY A 274 9.93 -22.59 -19.06
C GLY A 274 9.21 -22.42 -17.73
N GLY A 275 9.97 -22.34 -16.66
CA GLY A 275 9.44 -22.11 -15.33
C GLY A 275 8.75 -20.75 -15.19
N ALA A 276 7.69 -20.67 -14.42
CA ALA A 276 7.02 -19.41 -14.13
C ALA A 276 7.91 -18.48 -13.29
N GLY A 277 7.89 -17.18 -13.56
CA GLY A 277 8.59 -16.18 -12.75
C GLY A 277 8.00 -16.09 -11.34
N GLY A 278 8.83 -15.78 -10.37
CA GLY A 278 8.44 -15.57 -8.97
C GLY A 278 7.67 -14.26 -8.78
N GLY A 279 6.74 -14.22 -7.84
CA GLY A 279 6.01 -12.99 -7.48
C GLY A 279 6.94 -11.95 -6.82
N GLY A 280 6.67 -10.66 -7.04
CA GLY A 280 7.38 -9.58 -6.37
C GLY A 280 7.11 -9.55 -4.86
N GLY A 281 8.06 -9.06 -4.09
CA GLY A 281 7.94 -8.88 -2.65
C GLY A 281 7.05 -7.71 -2.27
N ASN A 282 6.36 -7.80 -1.14
CA ASN A 282 5.54 -6.70 -0.64
C ASN A 282 6.39 -5.48 -0.24
N GLY A 283 5.87 -4.29 -0.49
CA GLY A 283 6.46 -3.03 -0.03
C GLY A 283 6.41 -2.89 1.49
N GLY A 284 7.38 -2.17 2.04
CA GLY A 284 7.45 -1.86 3.46
C GLY A 284 6.41 -0.82 3.89
N ARG A 285 6.09 -0.81 5.18
CA ARG A 285 5.22 0.19 5.81
C ARG A 285 5.94 1.53 5.95
N GLY A 286 5.25 2.66 5.72
CA GLY A 286 5.74 4.00 6.05
C GLY A 286 5.81 4.28 7.55
N GLN A 287 6.53 5.34 7.96
CA GLN A 287 6.57 5.80 9.34
C GLN A 287 5.28 6.56 9.69
N GLY A 288 4.74 6.38 10.88
CA GLY A 288 3.58 7.08 11.39
C GLY A 288 3.46 6.98 12.89
N TYR A 289 2.45 7.63 13.48
CA TYR A 289 2.24 7.62 14.93
C TYR A 289 2.29 6.18 15.49
N GLY A 290 3.19 5.95 16.45
CA GLY A 290 3.41 4.66 17.09
C GLY A 290 4.13 3.60 16.24
N TYR A 291 4.56 3.92 15.01
CA TYR A 291 5.15 2.95 14.10
C TYR A 291 6.35 3.50 13.32
N ALA A 292 7.45 2.77 13.35
CA ALA A 292 8.60 3.01 12.46
C ALA A 292 8.30 2.51 11.03
N ASN A 293 9.02 3.06 10.06
CA ASN A 293 9.01 2.50 8.71
C ASN A 293 9.70 1.12 8.67
N THR A 294 9.36 0.33 7.65
CA THR A 294 9.98 -0.99 7.45
C THR A 294 10.54 -1.12 6.04
N ALA A 295 11.52 -2.03 5.89
CA ALA A 295 11.97 -2.46 4.57
C ALA A 295 10.87 -3.25 3.85
N GLY A 296 10.94 -3.33 2.55
CA GLY A 296 10.12 -4.25 1.76
C GLY A 296 10.61 -5.68 1.86
N ASN A 297 9.75 -6.64 1.59
CA ASN A 297 10.06 -8.06 1.61
C ASN A 297 10.76 -8.51 0.31
N PRO A 298 11.62 -9.53 0.36
CA PRO A 298 12.14 -10.18 -0.84
C PRO A 298 11.01 -10.72 -1.72
N GLY A 299 11.23 -10.77 -3.00
CA GLY A 299 10.36 -11.46 -3.95
C GLY A 299 10.51 -12.98 -3.86
N ALA A 300 9.51 -13.70 -4.34
CA ALA A 300 9.52 -15.15 -4.41
C ALA A 300 10.52 -15.66 -5.45
N GLY A 301 11.10 -16.85 -5.25
CA GLY A 301 11.88 -17.55 -6.27
C GLY A 301 11.02 -17.94 -7.47
N GLY A 302 11.60 -17.99 -8.65
CA GLY A 302 10.95 -18.52 -9.84
C GLY A 302 10.83 -20.04 -9.78
N ALA A 303 9.85 -20.60 -10.47
CA ALA A 303 9.63 -22.04 -10.54
C ALA A 303 10.64 -22.70 -11.47
N ALA A 304 10.92 -23.99 -11.22
CA ALA A 304 11.64 -24.81 -12.17
C ALA A 304 10.84 -24.99 -13.47
N GLY A 305 11.52 -25.00 -14.58
CA GLY A 305 10.92 -25.35 -15.86
C GLY A 305 10.96 -26.87 -16.12
N GLY A 306 10.41 -27.32 -17.24
CA GLY A 306 10.50 -28.71 -17.73
C GLY A 306 11.94 -29.07 -18.15
N THR A 307 12.12 -30.30 -18.63
CA THR A 307 13.42 -30.80 -19.09
C THR A 307 14.07 -29.85 -20.09
N ASN A 308 15.32 -29.46 -19.86
CA ASN A 308 16.10 -28.55 -20.70
C ASN A 308 15.51 -27.15 -20.94
N SER A 309 14.45 -26.77 -20.17
CA SER A 309 13.93 -25.42 -20.17
C SER A 309 14.55 -24.57 -19.06
N GLY A 310 14.47 -23.26 -19.21
CA GLY A 310 14.96 -22.31 -18.22
C GLY A 310 14.07 -22.25 -16.97
N THR A 311 14.68 -21.96 -15.82
CA THR A 311 13.93 -21.60 -14.60
C THR A 311 13.30 -20.23 -14.73
N GLY A 312 12.20 -19.98 -14.03
CA GLY A 312 11.65 -18.63 -13.89
C GLY A 312 12.62 -17.70 -13.13
N GLY A 313 12.61 -16.43 -13.45
CA GLY A 313 13.34 -15.40 -12.71
C GLY A 313 12.76 -15.16 -11.32
N THR A 314 13.57 -14.72 -10.37
CA THR A 314 13.10 -14.32 -9.04
C THR A 314 12.34 -12.99 -9.12
N GLY A 315 11.32 -12.82 -8.27
CA GLY A 315 10.64 -11.53 -8.11
C GLY A 315 11.57 -10.48 -7.48
N GLY A 316 11.32 -9.22 -7.78
CA GLY A 316 12.02 -8.09 -7.19
C GLY A 316 11.65 -7.89 -5.73
N THR A 317 12.54 -7.30 -4.94
CA THR A 317 12.27 -6.89 -3.56
C THR A 317 11.30 -5.70 -3.55
N GLY A 318 10.37 -5.66 -2.62
CA GLY A 318 9.53 -4.49 -2.39
C GLY A 318 10.33 -3.28 -1.91
N GLY A 319 9.86 -2.08 -2.23
CA GLY A 319 10.47 -0.83 -1.75
C GLY A 319 10.32 -0.67 -0.24
N SER A 320 11.21 0.07 0.41
CA SER A 320 11.06 0.45 1.82
C SER A 320 10.04 1.56 1.97
N GLY A 321 9.36 1.60 3.12
CA GLY A 321 8.49 2.72 3.49
C GLY A 321 9.29 3.98 3.79
N GLY A 322 8.68 5.15 3.53
CA GLY A 322 9.25 6.45 3.80
C GLY A 322 9.24 6.80 5.29
N VAL A 323 10.16 7.65 5.70
CA VAL A 323 10.15 8.31 7.00
C VAL A 323 9.12 9.45 7.02
N TRP A 324 8.97 10.12 8.17
CA TRP A 324 8.08 11.28 8.31
C TRP A 324 8.19 12.25 7.14
N GLY A 325 7.05 12.55 6.53
CA GLY A 325 6.94 13.49 5.41
C GLY A 325 7.64 13.09 4.12
N SER A 326 8.06 11.83 3.99
CA SER A 326 8.68 11.27 2.79
C SER A 326 7.84 10.17 2.15
N GLY A 327 7.81 10.12 0.83
CA GLY A 327 7.20 9.01 0.10
C GLY A 327 7.96 7.70 0.32
N GLY A 328 7.30 6.58 0.06
CA GLY A 328 7.95 5.27 0.03
C GLY A 328 8.79 5.07 -1.23
N ASN A 329 9.75 4.17 -1.16
CA ASN A 329 10.59 3.81 -2.29
C ASN A 329 9.86 2.92 -3.30
N THR A 330 10.25 3.00 -4.56
CA THR A 330 9.80 2.08 -5.61
C THR A 330 10.32 0.67 -5.31
N GLY A 331 9.52 -0.35 -5.62
CA GLY A 331 9.97 -1.74 -5.59
C GLY A 331 10.98 -2.04 -6.69
N ASN A 332 11.85 -3.02 -6.47
CA ASN A 332 12.85 -3.43 -7.44
C ASN A 332 12.22 -4.23 -8.60
N THR A 333 12.85 -4.19 -9.76
CA THR A 333 12.50 -5.02 -10.91
C THR A 333 12.78 -6.50 -10.60
N GLY A 334 11.92 -7.40 -11.09
CA GLY A 334 12.17 -8.84 -11.04
C GLY A 334 13.30 -9.27 -11.97
N ALA A 335 13.92 -10.41 -11.67
CA ALA A 335 14.99 -10.96 -12.49
C ALA A 335 14.48 -11.53 -13.81
N ILE A 336 15.34 -11.58 -14.82
CA ILE A 336 15.09 -12.25 -16.10
C ILE A 336 14.98 -13.77 -15.84
N GLY A 337 14.12 -14.46 -16.57
CA GLY A 337 14.05 -15.92 -16.58
C GLY A 337 15.28 -16.58 -17.17
N GLY A 338 15.60 -17.79 -16.72
CA GLY A 338 16.74 -18.58 -17.21
C GLY A 338 16.61 -19.00 -18.67
N TYR A 339 17.70 -19.39 -19.26
CA TYR A 339 17.74 -19.87 -20.65
C TYR A 339 17.16 -21.27 -20.78
N GLY A 340 16.48 -21.52 -21.91
CA GLY A 340 16.14 -22.85 -22.38
C GLY A 340 16.88 -23.17 -23.67
N ASN A 341 17.06 -24.46 -24.01
CA ASN A 341 17.80 -24.87 -25.20
C ASN A 341 17.01 -24.76 -26.52
N TYR A 342 15.70 -24.46 -26.46
CA TYR A 342 14.85 -24.30 -27.63
C TYR A 342 14.68 -22.83 -28.06
N SER A 343 14.20 -21.98 -27.17
CA SER A 343 13.96 -20.56 -27.47
C SER A 343 15.08 -19.62 -26.99
N GLY A 344 16.09 -20.14 -26.28
CA GLY A 344 17.22 -19.37 -25.74
C GLY A 344 16.84 -18.55 -24.51
N TRP A 345 16.45 -17.31 -24.70
CA TRP A 345 16.22 -16.36 -23.61
C TRP A 345 14.91 -16.61 -22.87
N GLY A 346 14.98 -16.49 -21.54
CA GLY A 346 13.78 -16.31 -20.73
C GLY A 346 13.18 -14.92 -20.92
N GLY A 347 11.93 -14.75 -20.50
CA GLY A 347 11.25 -13.46 -20.53
C GLY A 347 11.89 -12.45 -19.57
N PRO A 348 11.75 -11.15 -19.83
CA PRO A 348 12.20 -10.11 -18.92
C PRO A 348 11.41 -10.13 -17.61
N GLY A 349 12.03 -9.68 -16.53
CA GLY A 349 11.33 -9.37 -15.29
C GLY A 349 10.49 -8.09 -15.44
N TYR A 350 9.47 -7.96 -14.63
CA TYR A 350 8.60 -6.79 -14.60
C TYR A 350 9.14 -5.73 -13.63
N GLY A 351 8.90 -4.46 -13.93
CA GLY A 351 9.24 -3.35 -13.03
C GLY A 351 8.44 -3.39 -11.73
N GLY A 352 9.02 -2.90 -10.64
CA GLY A 352 8.31 -2.74 -9.38
C GLY A 352 7.35 -1.54 -9.41
N ALA A 353 6.36 -1.55 -8.52
CA ALA A 353 5.43 -0.46 -8.36
C ALA A 353 6.06 0.73 -7.62
N VAL A 354 5.58 1.93 -7.92
CA VAL A 354 5.97 3.16 -7.21
C VAL A 354 5.49 3.12 -5.77
N GLY A 355 6.26 3.66 -4.85
CA GLY A 355 5.87 3.82 -3.46
C GLY A 355 4.75 4.84 -3.27
N GLY A 356 4.06 4.79 -2.15
CA GLY A 356 3.01 5.73 -1.76
C GLY A 356 3.57 7.12 -1.47
N ALA A 357 2.77 8.14 -1.70
CA ALA A 357 3.12 9.52 -1.40
C ALA A 357 3.22 9.77 0.12
N ALA A 358 3.98 10.80 0.50
CA ALA A 358 4.01 11.28 1.88
C ALA A 358 2.70 11.96 2.28
N GLY A 359 2.37 11.90 3.57
CA GLY A 359 1.39 12.78 4.19
C GLY A 359 1.95 14.20 4.37
N TYR A 360 1.08 15.20 4.28
CA TYR A 360 1.46 16.60 4.55
C TYR A 360 1.64 16.83 6.06
N ALA A 361 2.54 17.72 6.43
CA ALA A 361 2.57 18.27 7.78
C ALA A 361 1.29 19.08 8.05
N ILE A 362 0.85 19.89 7.09
CA ILE A 362 -0.43 20.61 7.10
C ILE A 362 -1.03 20.53 5.71
N HIS A 363 -2.19 19.90 5.60
CA HIS A 363 -3.02 19.90 4.41
C HIS A 363 -4.16 20.89 4.60
N ALA A 364 -4.10 22.02 3.92
CA ALA A 364 -5.11 23.07 4.04
C ALA A 364 -5.85 23.27 2.72
N GLU A 365 -7.17 23.21 2.77
CA GLU A 365 -8.10 23.50 1.67
C GLU A 365 -8.64 24.93 1.76
N THR A 366 -8.51 25.56 2.91
CA THR A 366 -8.94 26.93 3.19
C THR A 366 -7.78 27.78 3.72
N ALA A 367 -7.93 29.11 3.62
CA ALA A 367 -6.92 30.05 4.05
C ALA A 367 -6.65 29.99 5.56
N TRP A 368 -5.41 30.07 5.96
CA TRP A 368 -4.97 30.07 7.34
C TRP A 368 -3.72 30.95 7.54
N THR A 369 -3.41 31.30 8.78
CA THR A 369 -2.24 32.10 9.14
C THR A 369 -1.34 31.32 10.09
N SER A 370 -0.03 31.36 9.90
CA SER A 370 0.90 30.66 10.80
C SER A 370 2.03 31.51 11.33
N VAL A 371 2.36 31.27 12.60
CA VAL A 371 3.65 31.56 13.21
C VAL A 371 4.28 30.22 13.57
N VAL A 372 5.35 29.84 12.88
CA VAL A 372 5.98 28.52 13.04
C VAL A 372 7.37 28.67 13.61
N ASN A 373 7.51 28.33 14.88
CA ASN A 373 8.79 28.28 15.58
C ASN A 373 9.35 26.84 15.70
N GLY A 374 8.53 25.83 15.46
CA GLY A 374 8.85 24.41 15.62
C GLY A 374 9.18 23.68 14.31
N THR A 375 9.42 22.38 14.42
CA THR A 375 9.80 21.50 13.30
C THR A 375 8.58 21.12 12.45
N ARG A 376 8.83 21.01 11.13
CA ARG A 376 7.87 20.44 10.17
C ARG A 376 8.54 19.34 9.38
N GLN A 377 7.89 18.17 9.31
CA GLN A 377 8.29 17.06 8.45
C GLN A 377 7.12 16.71 7.52
N GLY A 378 7.29 16.98 6.26
CA GLY A 378 6.28 16.95 5.21
C GLY A 378 5.96 18.33 4.66
N THR A 379 5.34 18.36 3.50
CA THR A 379 4.97 19.60 2.78
C THR A 379 3.76 20.29 3.43
N ILE A 380 3.52 21.53 3.02
CA ILE A 380 2.29 22.28 3.26
C ILE A 380 1.57 22.41 1.92
N GLY A 381 0.28 22.15 1.90
CA GLY A 381 -0.51 22.33 0.68
C GLY A 381 -1.98 21.97 0.91
N PRO A 382 -2.83 22.11 -0.10
CA PRO A 382 -2.61 22.87 -1.33
C PRO A 382 -2.61 24.40 -1.12
N VAL A 383 -3.25 24.90 -0.03
CA VAL A 383 -3.31 26.33 0.28
C VAL A 383 -2.15 26.72 1.20
N ALA A 384 -1.32 27.66 0.74
CA ALA A 384 -0.21 28.19 1.55
C ALA A 384 -0.73 29.06 2.71
N ALA A 385 0.03 29.09 3.82
CA ALA A 385 -0.22 30.00 4.91
C ALA A 385 0.03 31.46 4.47
N THR A 386 -0.84 32.38 4.90
CA THR A 386 -0.51 33.79 4.91
C THR A 386 0.37 34.11 6.13
N ALA A 387 1.42 34.89 5.94
CA ALA A 387 2.22 35.36 7.07
C ALA A 387 1.37 36.25 8.00
N GLY A 388 1.40 35.96 9.29
CA GLY A 388 0.71 36.76 10.33
C GLY A 388 1.52 37.91 10.80
#